data_7525238ae0639c714f03743678e30834
#
_entry.id   7525238ae0639c714f03743678e30834
#
_cell.length_a   1.000
_cell.length_b   1.000
_cell.length_c   1.000
_cell.angle_alpha   90.00
_cell.angle_beta   90.00
_cell.angle_gamma   90.00
#
_symmetry.space_group_name_H-M   'P 1'
#
loop_
_entity.id
_entity.type
_entity.pdbx_description
1 polymer ?
#
loop_
_entity_poly.entity_id
_entity_poly.type
_entity_poly.pdbx_seq_one_letter_code
_entity_poly.pdbx_strand_id
1 'polypeptide(L)'
;MYTSMIFVMIIISVIMIVISISLLKRKNWECFYIEDEILYIPSLFVVKIPLSNIRNIEFRTFRSRGSYSGKIIVNLKNAKVIKRYFQTSKMVFFVNEQMVLEEIEKLTPLLKKYYIPYTINKWK
;
A
#
# COMPACT_ATOMS: atom_id res chain seq x y z
N MET A 1 1.31 11.56 -42.53
CA MET A 1 2.39 10.85 -41.83
C MET A 1 2.90 11.58 -40.61
N TYR A 2 3.26 12.86 -40.73
CA TYR A 2 3.68 13.67 -39.56
C TYR A 2 2.56 13.92 -38.55
N THR A 3 1.33 14.06 -39.02
CA THR A 3 0.17 14.35 -38.17
C THR A 3 -0.12 13.21 -37.18
N SER A 4 0.03 11.94 -37.60
CA SER A 4 -0.20 10.78 -36.71
C SER A 4 0.91 10.62 -35.67
N MET A 5 2.16 10.95 -36.01
CA MET A 5 3.26 10.94 -35.03
C MET A 5 3.07 12.01 -33.94
N ILE A 6 2.64 13.22 -34.35
CA ILE A 6 2.35 14.29 -33.41
C ILE A 6 1.20 13.89 -32.48
N PHE A 7 0.17 13.24 -32.99
CA PHE A 7 -0.97 12.75 -32.20
C PHE A 7 -0.52 11.74 -31.16
N VAL A 8 0.31 10.77 -31.53
CA VAL A 8 0.85 9.74 -30.63
C VAL A 8 1.69 10.39 -29.53
N MET A 9 2.54 11.35 -29.88
CA MET A 9 3.37 12.06 -28.89
C MET A 9 2.53 12.86 -27.89
N ILE A 10 1.45 13.50 -28.34
CA ILE A 10 0.53 14.22 -27.47
C ILE A 10 -0.16 13.26 -26.50
N ILE A 11 -0.64 12.11 -26.97
CA ILE A 11 -1.29 11.09 -26.14
C ILE A 11 -0.32 10.57 -25.07
N ILE A 12 0.92 10.24 -25.44
CA ILE A 12 1.94 9.77 -24.49
C ILE A 12 2.22 10.84 -23.45
N SER A 13 2.35 12.11 -23.84
CA SER A 13 2.60 13.22 -22.92
C SER A 13 1.45 13.38 -21.92
N VAL A 14 0.21 13.28 -22.37
CA VAL A 14 -0.97 13.37 -21.50
C VAL A 14 -0.99 12.22 -20.49
N ILE A 15 -0.71 11.01 -20.94
CA ILE A 15 -0.64 9.83 -20.07
C ILE A 15 0.44 10.00 -19.00
N MET A 16 1.63 10.49 -19.38
CA MET A 16 2.72 10.74 -18.44
C MET A 16 2.36 11.80 -17.40
N ILE A 17 1.68 12.87 -17.82
CA ILE A 17 1.21 13.91 -16.89
C ILE A 17 0.19 13.36 -15.91
N VAL A 18 -0.77 12.57 -16.36
CA VAL A 18 -1.78 11.95 -15.50
C VAL A 18 -1.15 11.02 -14.47
N ILE A 19 -0.20 10.19 -14.89
CA ILE A 19 0.55 9.30 -13.99
C ILE A 19 1.32 10.13 -12.95
N SER A 20 2.01 11.19 -13.37
CA SER A 20 2.78 12.05 -12.46
C SER A 20 1.89 12.71 -11.41
N ILE A 21 0.73 13.23 -11.81
CA ILE A 21 -0.24 13.83 -10.89
C ILE A 21 -0.76 12.79 -9.91
N SER A 22 -1.07 11.58 -10.38
CA SER A 22 -1.54 10.48 -9.53
C SER A 22 -0.49 10.09 -8.48
N LEU A 23 0.78 10.07 -8.86
CA LEU A 23 1.89 9.78 -7.96
C LEU A 23 2.08 10.89 -6.91
N LEU A 24 1.96 12.15 -7.31
CA LEU A 24 2.09 13.30 -6.41
C LEU A 24 0.97 13.37 -5.37
N LYS A 25 -0.21 12.84 -5.68
CA LYS A 25 -1.33 12.76 -4.74
C LYS A 25 -1.15 11.71 -3.65
N ARG A 26 -0.19 10.81 -3.79
CA ARG A 26 0.12 9.84 -2.76
C ARG A 26 0.77 10.53 -1.57
N LYS A 27 0.15 10.42 -0.41
CA LYS A 27 0.67 11.02 0.81
C LYS A 27 1.90 10.25 1.29
N ASN A 28 3.07 10.91 1.27
CA ASN A 28 4.34 10.44 1.86
C ASN A 28 4.86 9.09 1.36
N TRP A 29 4.34 8.56 0.24
CA TRP A 29 4.76 7.25 -0.31
C TRP A 29 4.67 6.10 0.69
N GLU A 30 3.85 6.24 1.72
CA GLU A 30 3.68 5.22 2.74
C GLU A 30 2.97 3.99 2.20
N CYS A 31 3.29 2.81 2.78
CA CYS A 31 2.65 1.56 2.39
C CYS A 31 1.16 1.57 2.75
N PHE A 32 0.83 2.20 3.86
CA PHE A 32 -0.56 2.38 4.33
C PHE A 32 -0.58 3.49 5.39
N TYR A 33 -1.74 4.11 5.55
CA TYR A 33 -1.95 5.14 6.58
C TYR A 33 -3.43 5.24 6.95
N ILE A 34 -3.70 5.85 8.09
CA ILE A 34 -5.08 6.08 8.57
C ILE A 34 -5.31 7.59 8.65
N GLU A 35 -6.40 8.04 8.06
CA GLU A 35 -6.83 9.44 8.09
C GLU A 35 -8.36 9.49 8.11
N ASP A 36 -8.93 10.32 9.01
CA ASP A 36 -10.39 10.45 9.16
C ASP A 36 -11.12 9.11 9.39
N GLU A 37 -10.51 8.23 10.21
CA GLU A 37 -11.04 6.90 10.52
C GLU A 37 -11.20 6.00 9.28
N ILE A 38 -10.37 6.22 8.27
CA ILE A 38 -10.31 5.41 7.05
C ILE A 38 -8.88 4.91 6.88
N LEU A 39 -8.74 3.60 6.66
CA LEU A 39 -7.46 3.00 6.29
C LEU A 39 -7.24 3.15 4.80
N TYR A 40 -6.14 3.77 4.43
CA TYR A 40 -5.71 3.93 3.04
C TYR A 40 -4.55 2.99 2.75
N ILE A 41 -4.67 2.22 1.69
CA ILE A 41 -3.57 1.39 1.19
C ILE A 41 -3.21 1.94 -0.19
N PRO A 42 -2.15 2.77 -0.28
CA PRO A 42 -1.71 3.29 -1.57
C PRO A 42 -1.21 2.18 -2.47
N SER A 43 -1.76 2.11 -3.66
CA SER A 43 -1.35 1.20 -4.72
C SER A 43 -1.58 1.95 -6.03
N LEU A 44 -1.53 1.29 -7.17
CA LEU A 44 -1.91 1.94 -8.42
C LEU A 44 -3.30 2.56 -8.30
N PHE A 45 -4.22 1.85 -7.64
CA PHE A 45 -5.52 2.38 -7.23
C PHE A 45 -5.57 2.38 -5.70
N VAL A 46 -5.75 3.55 -5.09
CA VAL A 46 -5.81 3.65 -3.63
C VAL A 46 -7.03 2.91 -3.10
N VAL A 47 -6.78 1.98 -2.17
CA VAL A 47 -7.85 1.26 -1.48
C VAL A 47 -8.20 2.02 -0.22
N LYS A 48 -9.49 2.32 -0.04
CA LYS A 48 -10.03 3.04 1.12
C LYS A 48 -10.95 2.11 1.90
N ILE A 49 -10.66 1.89 3.17
CA ILE A 49 -11.43 0.99 4.01
C ILE A 49 -11.84 1.72 5.30
N PRO A 50 -13.12 1.96 5.54
CA PRO A 50 -13.57 2.54 6.80
C PRO A 50 -13.19 1.63 7.97
N LEU A 51 -12.60 2.19 9.03
CA LEU A 51 -12.18 1.42 10.21
C LEU A 51 -13.34 0.67 10.85
N SER A 52 -14.54 1.24 10.81
CA SER A 52 -15.75 0.61 11.35
C SER A 52 -16.12 -0.69 10.63
N ASN A 53 -15.64 -0.89 9.42
CA ASN A 53 -15.91 -2.09 8.63
C ASN A 53 -14.83 -3.16 8.76
N ILE A 54 -13.74 -2.89 9.48
CA ILE A 54 -12.63 -3.82 9.66
C ILE A 54 -12.90 -4.73 10.84
N ARG A 55 -12.84 -6.04 10.62
CA ARG A 55 -12.95 -7.04 11.67
C ARG A 55 -11.58 -7.28 12.32
N ASN A 56 -10.58 -7.57 11.52
CA ASN A 56 -9.20 -7.71 11.98
C ASN A 56 -8.23 -7.51 10.81
N ILE A 57 -6.95 -7.38 11.13
CA ILE A 57 -5.88 -7.22 10.15
C ILE A 57 -4.80 -8.25 10.46
N GLU A 58 -4.31 -8.93 9.43
CA GLU A 58 -3.18 -9.84 9.53
C GLU A 58 -2.04 -9.32 8.67
N PHE A 59 -0.85 -9.25 9.26
CA PHE A 59 0.37 -8.92 8.54
C PHE A 59 1.20 -10.19 8.39
N ARG A 60 1.65 -10.46 7.16
CA ARG A 60 2.57 -11.57 6.89
C ARG A 60 3.83 -11.03 6.26
N THR A 61 4.98 -11.50 6.71
CA THR A 61 6.26 -11.17 6.12
C THR A 61 6.84 -12.41 5.45
N PHE A 62 7.46 -12.24 4.29
CA PHE A 62 8.06 -13.34 3.56
C PHE A 62 9.27 -12.85 2.76
N ARG A 63 10.14 -13.78 2.43
CA ARG A 63 11.32 -13.53 1.62
C ARG A 63 11.08 -13.99 0.19
N SER A 64 11.42 -13.13 -0.77
CA SER A 64 11.30 -13.44 -2.19
C SER A 64 12.51 -12.89 -2.95
N ARG A 65 13.24 -13.75 -3.63
CA ARG A 65 14.37 -13.39 -4.51
C ARG A 65 15.39 -12.46 -3.84
N GLY A 66 15.78 -12.77 -2.59
CA GLY A 66 16.77 -11.97 -1.86
C GLY A 66 16.23 -10.69 -1.23
N SER A 67 14.96 -10.40 -1.38
CA SER A 67 14.30 -9.25 -0.77
C SER A 67 13.14 -9.69 0.11
N TYR A 68 12.82 -8.90 1.13
CA TYR A 68 11.66 -9.16 1.97
C TYR A 68 10.48 -8.35 1.50
N SER A 69 9.30 -8.91 1.66
CA SER A 69 8.03 -8.24 1.37
C SER A 69 7.04 -8.52 2.48
N GLY A 70 6.04 -7.67 2.60
CA GLY A 70 4.94 -7.87 3.51
C GLY A 70 3.64 -8.02 2.74
N LYS A 71 2.66 -8.62 3.40
CA LYS A 71 1.30 -8.73 2.91
C LYS A 71 0.36 -8.30 4.01
N ILE A 72 -0.49 -7.34 3.72
CA ILE A 72 -1.55 -6.94 4.63
C ILE A 72 -2.84 -7.61 4.18
N ILE A 73 -3.49 -8.30 5.11
CA ILE A 73 -4.76 -8.97 4.90
C ILE A 73 -5.79 -8.33 5.80
N VAL A 74 -6.75 -7.62 5.20
CA VAL A 74 -7.81 -6.95 5.95
C VAL A 74 -9.07 -7.78 5.85
N ASN A 75 -9.51 -8.33 6.97
CA ASN A 75 -10.77 -9.06 7.06
C ASN A 75 -11.88 -8.09 7.44
N LEU A 76 -12.87 -7.96 6.57
CA LEU A 76 -13.99 -7.05 6.77
C LEU A 76 -15.15 -7.75 7.49
N LYS A 77 -15.99 -6.97 8.14
CA LYS A 77 -17.16 -7.48 8.87
C LYS A 77 -18.18 -8.17 7.97
N ASN A 78 -18.20 -7.82 6.67
CA ASN A 78 -19.08 -8.43 5.67
C ASN A 78 -18.52 -9.72 5.05
N ALA A 79 -17.52 -10.34 5.66
CA ALA A 79 -16.81 -11.54 5.21
C ALA A 79 -15.94 -11.34 3.97
N LYS A 80 -15.80 -10.15 3.44
CA LYS A 80 -14.86 -9.85 2.37
C LYS A 80 -13.45 -9.73 2.92
N VAL A 81 -12.46 -10.08 2.09
CA VAL A 81 -11.04 -10.02 2.45
C VAL A 81 -10.30 -9.21 1.40
N ILE A 82 -9.54 -8.23 1.85
CA ILE A 82 -8.68 -7.42 0.98
C ILE A 82 -7.24 -7.78 1.28
N LYS A 83 -6.50 -8.17 0.24
CA LYS A 83 -5.08 -8.55 0.35
C LYS A 83 -4.25 -7.62 -0.51
N ARG A 84 -3.19 -7.06 0.05
CA ARG A 84 -2.27 -6.20 -0.68
C ARG A 84 -0.84 -6.47 -0.25
N TYR A 85 0.09 -6.35 -1.19
CA TYR A 85 1.52 -6.49 -0.91
C TYR A 85 2.14 -5.13 -0.65
N PHE A 86 3.16 -5.10 0.22
CA PHE A 86 3.92 -3.89 0.50
C PHE A 86 5.38 -4.25 0.77
N GLN A 87 6.26 -3.29 0.70
CA GLN A 87 7.68 -3.49 1.04
C GLN A 87 8.14 -2.41 2.02
N THR A 88 8.45 -1.22 1.53
CA THR A 88 8.90 -0.11 2.37
C THR A 88 8.59 1.21 1.66
N SER A 89 8.44 2.25 2.45
CA SER A 89 8.31 3.62 1.93
C SER A 89 9.66 4.22 1.55
N LYS A 90 10.76 3.55 1.90
CA LYS A 90 12.11 4.02 1.59
C LYS A 90 12.52 3.60 0.19
N MET A 91 13.24 4.46 -0.51
CA MET A 91 13.79 4.13 -1.83
C MET A 91 15.10 3.37 -1.67
N VAL A 92 15.03 2.03 -1.75
CA VAL A 92 16.18 1.14 -1.61
C VAL A 92 16.09 0.06 -2.69
N PHE A 93 17.26 -0.50 -3.08
CA PHE A 93 17.28 -1.59 -4.05
C PHE A 93 16.84 -2.92 -3.46
N PHE A 94 17.19 -3.18 -2.21
CA PHE A 94 16.83 -4.41 -1.52
C PHE A 94 16.14 -4.07 -0.21
N VAL A 95 15.07 -4.79 0.08
CA VAL A 95 14.31 -4.62 1.32
C VAL A 95 14.67 -5.76 2.26
N ASN A 96 15.05 -5.43 3.50
CA ASN A 96 15.29 -6.43 4.53
C ASN A 96 14.04 -6.59 5.41
N GLU A 97 14.05 -7.63 6.27
CA GLU A 97 12.92 -7.91 7.16
C GLU A 97 12.61 -6.73 8.09
N GLN A 98 13.64 -6.08 8.62
CA GLN A 98 13.46 -4.96 9.53
C GLN A 98 12.71 -3.80 8.89
N MET A 99 12.97 -3.50 7.61
CA MET A 99 12.27 -2.43 6.90
C MET A 99 10.78 -2.72 6.77
N VAL A 100 10.42 -3.97 6.50
CA VAL A 100 9.02 -4.40 6.42
C VAL A 100 8.35 -4.30 7.79
N LEU A 101 9.02 -4.76 8.85
CA LEU A 101 8.51 -4.68 10.22
C LEU A 101 8.33 -3.23 10.68
N GLU A 102 9.23 -2.32 10.30
CA GLU A 102 9.09 -0.90 10.61
C GLU A 102 7.83 -0.29 9.99
N GLU A 103 7.48 -0.69 8.77
CA GLU A 103 6.24 -0.23 8.14
C GLU A 103 5.01 -0.74 8.90
N ILE A 104 5.04 -1.97 9.38
CA ILE A 104 3.97 -2.53 10.21
C ILE A 104 3.88 -1.76 11.54
N GLU A 105 5.02 -1.49 12.17
CA GLU A 105 5.08 -0.79 13.46
C GLU A 105 4.57 0.65 13.39
N LYS A 106 4.64 1.28 12.23
CA LYS A 106 4.05 2.61 12.04
C LYS A 106 2.53 2.59 12.14
N LEU A 107 1.90 1.49 11.77
CA LEU A 107 0.45 1.36 11.77
C LEU A 107 -0.11 0.79 13.09
N THR A 108 0.63 -0.09 13.75
CA THR A 108 0.14 -0.80 14.94
C THR A 108 -0.31 0.11 16.09
N PRO A 109 0.36 1.24 16.41
CA PRO A 109 -0.14 2.15 17.45
C PRO A 109 -1.52 2.72 17.12
N LEU A 110 -1.79 3.00 15.85
CA LEU A 110 -3.09 3.49 15.40
C LEU A 110 -4.16 2.41 15.47
N LEU A 111 -3.80 1.17 15.15
CA LEU A 111 -4.71 0.03 15.28
C LEU A 111 -5.10 -0.19 16.73
N LYS A 112 -4.16 -0.06 17.68
CA LYS A 112 -4.44 -0.13 19.10
C LYS A 112 -5.35 1.00 19.56
N LYS A 113 -5.12 2.21 19.06
CA LYS A 113 -5.94 3.39 19.38
C LYS A 113 -7.40 3.20 18.99
N TYR A 114 -7.65 2.55 17.85
CA TYR A 114 -9.01 2.30 17.34
C TYR A 114 -9.55 0.92 17.70
N TYR A 115 -8.85 0.18 18.58
CA TYR A 115 -9.26 -1.15 19.06
C TYR A 115 -9.45 -2.17 17.93
N ILE A 116 -8.60 -2.12 16.92
CA ILE A 116 -8.62 -3.06 15.81
C ILE A 116 -7.67 -4.21 16.11
N PRO A 117 -8.15 -5.48 16.21
CA PRO A 117 -7.26 -6.63 16.41
C PRO A 117 -6.34 -6.83 15.21
N TYR A 118 -5.09 -7.15 15.48
CA TYR A 118 -4.13 -7.46 14.42
C TYR A 118 -3.18 -8.57 14.87
N THR A 119 -2.63 -9.29 13.89
CA THR A 119 -1.61 -10.32 14.10
C THR A 119 -0.47 -10.11 13.14
N ILE A 120 0.74 -10.51 13.55
CA ILE A 120 1.94 -10.41 12.71
C ILE A 120 2.52 -11.83 12.60
N ASN A 121 2.49 -12.38 11.39
CA ASN A 121 3.04 -13.70 11.09
C ASN A 121 4.29 -13.56 10.25
N LYS A 122 5.40 -14.06 10.77
CA LYS A 122 6.68 -14.08 10.05
C LYS A 122 6.81 -15.41 9.32
N TRP A 123 7.00 -15.34 8.01
CA TRP A 123 7.27 -16.50 7.20
C TRP A 123 8.77 -16.65 6.99
N LYS A 124 9.26 -17.82 7.28
CA LYS A 124 10.67 -18.15 7.00
C LYS A 124 10.84 -18.64 5.57
#